data_0970f8a599b864adc63976913150a692
#
_entry.id   0970f8a599b864adc63976913150a692
#
_cell.length_a   1.000
_cell.length_b   1.000
_cell.length_c   1.000
_cell.angle_alpha   90.00
_cell.angle_beta   90.00
_cell.angle_gamma   90.00
#
_symmetry.space_group_name_H-M   'P 1'
#
loop_
_entity.id
_entity.type
_entity.pdbx_description
1 polymer ?
#
loop_
_entity_poly.entity_id
_entity_poly.type
_entity_poly.pdbx_seq_one_letter_code
_entity_poly.pdbx_strand_id
1 'polypeptide(L)'
;MLRHVVFTLLLITAAIAAGVAMVPGERERWTMLVRDNRNEEALDVLKASYHAGQRDADAVLQLYKLLMSLAEIAQATQVIEQFVADRPGDVEAITLLAKHHGDTQNVHGEERARSRLFELSPSQGTAQRLLSIHRLNGAFDQEERLLRSLLARQIIAANDAERLGLLLFARGDLDGARQALTYFDEIANPERMIGRLALFDLLVHLGDTQTALVKVAAWIPNWRKASIHPPGGPEVSLARLVRMMMAVDAVVARRILCATPQDGLSLDAIERLQDLACSAPADDVPAGEVVAVAGGQARILSGEPQR
;
A
#
# COMPACT_ATOMS: atom_id res chain seq x y z
N MET A 1 -11.69 -65.77 -49.73
CA MET A 1 -12.00 -64.38 -50.15
C MET A 1 -12.48 -63.48 -49.00
N LEU A 2 -13.44 -63.88 -48.17
CA LEU A 2 -13.99 -63.03 -47.09
C LEU A 2 -12.91 -62.51 -46.10
N ARG A 3 -11.95 -63.34 -45.69
CA ARG A 3 -10.86 -62.96 -44.77
C ARG A 3 -9.97 -61.85 -45.32
N HIS A 4 -9.66 -61.82 -46.61
CA HIS A 4 -8.86 -60.76 -47.22
C HIS A 4 -9.62 -59.45 -47.28
N VAL A 5 -10.93 -59.49 -47.56
CA VAL A 5 -11.80 -58.29 -47.58
C VAL A 5 -11.89 -57.65 -46.21
N VAL A 6 -12.08 -58.46 -45.15
CA VAL A 6 -12.14 -57.96 -43.74
C VAL A 6 -10.82 -57.35 -43.31
N PHE A 7 -9.68 -57.98 -43.64
CA PHE A 7 -8.35 -57.48 -43.33
C PHE A 7 -8.03 -56.15 -44.02
N THR A 8 -8.39 -56.05 -45.30
CA THR A 8 -8.21 -54.79 -46.06
C THR A 8 -9.06 -53.66 -45.49
N LEU A 9 -10.29 -53.92 -45.12
CA LEU A 9 -11.18 -52.94 -44.48
C LEU A 9 -10.63 -52.48 -43.12
N LEU A 10 -10.09 -53.36 -42.30
CA LEU A 10 -9.43 -53.07 -41.03
C LEU A 10 -8.17 -52.19 -41.23
N LEU A 11 -7.36 -52.45 -42.26
CA LEU A 11 -6.19 -51.62 -42.56
C LEU A 11 -6.59 -50.22 -43.06
N ILE A 12 -7.64 -50.11 -43.85
CA ILE A 12 -8.14 -48.80 -44.34
C ILE A 12 -8.70 -48.02 -43.18
N THR A 13 -9.50 -48.61 -42.28
CA THR A 13 -10.03 -47.90 -41.08
C THR A 13 -8.91 -47.49 -40.12
N ALA A 14 -7.89 -48.34 -39.94
CA ALA A 14 -6.74 -48.03 -39.11
C ALA A 14 -5.90 -46.86 -39.73
N ALA A 15 -5.72 -46.88 -41.06
CA ALA A 15 -5.02 -45.82 -41.75
C ALA A 15 -5.79 -44.47 -41.72
N ILE A 16 -7.12 -44.50 -41.84
CA ILE A 16 -7.97 -43.31 -41.71
C ILE A 16 -7.93 -42.80 -40.27
N ALA A 17 -8.05 -43.71 -39.29
CA ALA A 17 -7.97 -43.32 -37.87
C ALA A 17 -6.61 -42.72 -37.49
N ALA A 18 -5.50 -43.32 -38.01
CA ALA A 18 -4.17 -42.76 -37.84
C ALA A 18 -4.01 -41.40 -38.55
N GLY A 19 -4.57 -41.22 -39.72
CA GLY A 19 -4.56 -39.94 -40.45
C GLY A 19 -5.31 -38.84 -39.73
N VAL A 20 -6.50 -39.19 -39.15
CA VAL A 20 -7.28 -38.24 -38.35
C VAL A 20 -6.55 -37.89 -37.03
N ALA A 21 -5.87 -38.85 -36.42
CA ALA A 21 -5.09 -38.60 -35.19
C ALA A 21 -3.83 -37.76 -35.42
N MET A 22 -3.33 -37.69 -36.67
CA MET A 22 -2.18 -36.87 -37.05
C MET A 22 -2.57 -35.45 -37.45
N VAL A 23 -3.85 -35.11 -37.58
CA VAL A 23 -4.27 -33.72 -37.86
C VAL A 23 -4.06 -32.91 -36.57
N PRO A 24 -3.20 -31.88 -36.63
CA PRO A 24 -2.96 -31.05 -35.44
C PRO A 24 -4.27 -30.46 -34.94
N GLY A 25 -4.52 -30.59 -33.64
CA GLY A 25 -5.64 -29.93 -32.97
C GLY A 25 -5.54 -28.40 -33.12
N GLU A 26 -6.64 -27.68 -32.92
CA GLU A 26 -6.65 -26.23 -33.06
C GLU A 26 -5.58 -25.55 -32.19
N ARG A 27 -5.36 -26.07 -30.96
CA ARG A 27 -4.31 -25.58 -30.05
C ARG A 27 -2.90 -25.76 -30.63
N GLU A 28 -2.61 -26.91 -31.19
CA GLU A 28 -1.32 -27.16 -31.85
C GLU A 28 -1.13 -26.29 -33.08
N ARG A 29 -2.20 -26.11 -33.85
CA ARG A 29 -2.18 -25.33 -35.10
C ARG A 29 -1.82 -23.86 -34.84
N TRP A 30 -2.54 -23.16 -33.94
CA TRP A 30 -2.20 -21.76 -33.65
C TRP A 30 -0.86 -21.65 -32.93
N THR A 31 -0.48 -22.62 -32.07
CA THR A 31 0.83 -22.62 -31.41
C THR A 31 1.99 -22.72 -32.43
N MET A 32 1.83 -23.58 -33.44
CA MET A 32 2.83 -23.68 -34.55
C MET A 32 2.91 -22.36 -35.31
N LEU A 33 1.77 -21.76 -35.68
CA LEU A 33 1.73 -20.52 -36.42
C LEU A 33 2.42 -19.36 -35.68
N VAL A 34 2.17 -19.26 -34.39
CA VAL A 34 2.83 -18.23 -33.50
C VAL A 34 4.33 -18.48 -33.46
N ARG A 35 4.76 -19.73 -33.25
CA ARG A 35 6.18 -20.08 -33.22
C ARG A 35 6.90 -19.75 -34.56
N ASP A 36 6.21 -19.93 -35.65
CA ASP A 36 6.74 -19.68 -36.99
C ASP A 36 6.60 -18.20 -37.44
N ASN A 37 6.22 -17.28 -36.49
CA ASN A 37 5.96 -15.85 -36.71
C ASN A 37 4.86 -15.55 -37.75
N ARG A 38 3.96 -16.50 -38.04
CA ARG A 38 2.80 -16.32 -38.92
C ARG A 38 1.62 -15.75 -38.16
N ASN A 39 1.82 -14.54 -37.60
CA ASN A 39 0.91 -13.93 -36.60
C ASN A 39 -0.48 -13.65 -37.19
N GLU A 40 -0.59 -13.26 -38.45
CA GLU A 40 -1.90 -12.99 -39.10
C GLU A 40 -2.72 -14.28 -39.21
N GLU A 41 -2.12 -15.37 -39.65
CA GLU A 41 -2.79 -16.66 -39.76
C GLU A 41 -3.15 -17.25 -38.39
N ALA A 42 -2.26 -17.07 -37.42
CA ALA A 42 -2.56 -17.45 -36.03
C ALA A 42 -3.76 -16.65 -35.48
N LEU A 43 -3.83 -15.35 -35.79
CA LEU A 43 -4.93 -14.48 -35.40
C LEU A 43 -6.26 -14.96 -35.99
N ASP A 44 -6.28 -15.31 -37.28
CA ASP A 44 -7.48 -15.81 -37.95
C ASP A 44 -8.00 -17.11 -37.31
N VAL A 45 -7.09 -18.06 -37.02
CA VAL A 45 -7.43 -19.31 -36.34
C VAL A 45 -7.99 -19.04 -34.93
N LEU A 46 -7.34 -18.17 -34.16
CA LEU A 46 -7.77 -17.83 -32.82
C LEU A 46 -9.09 -17.06 -32.80
N LYS A 47 -9.32 -16.12 -33.73
CA LYS A 47 -10.60 -15.42 -33.88
C LYS A 47 -11.72 -16.41 -34.22
N ALA A 48 -11.49 -17.31 -35.16
CA ALA A 48 -12.48 -18.33 -35.51
C ALA A 48 -12.84 -19.24 -34.33
N SER A 49 -11.85 -19.71 -33.60
CA SER A 49 -12.01 -20.52 -32.38
C SER A 49 -12.78 -19.77 -31.28
N TYR A 50 -12.43 -18.48 -31.04
CA TYR A 50 -13.10 -17.62 -30.08
C TYR A 50 -14.58 -17.40 -30.44
N HIS A 51 -14.88 -17.14 -31.70
CA HIS A 51 -16.26 -16.98 -32.20
C HIS A 51 -17.07 -18.28 -32.17
N ALA A 52 -16.40 -19.44 -32.30
CA ALA A 52 -17.01 -20.75 -32.11
C ALA A 52 -17.30 -21.08 -30.63
N GLY A 53 -16.96 -20.18 -29.69
CA GLY A 53 -17.21 -20.34 -28.27
C GLY A 53 -16.11 -21.06 -27.50
N GLN A 54 -14.99 -21.37 -28.14
CA GLN A 54 -13.83 -21.94 -27.46
C GLN A 54 -13.06 -20.86 -26.74
N ARG A 55 -13.27 -20.77 -25.41
CA ARG A 55 -12.69 -19.72 -24.55
C ARG A 55 -11.69 -20.33 -23.56
N ASP A 56 -10.81 -21.19 -24.07
CA ASP A 56 -9.66 -21.65 -23.31
C ASP A 56 -8.75 -20.47 -22.94
N ALA A 57 -8.24 -20.49 -21.70
CA ALA A 57 -7.46 -19.37 -21.16
C ALA A 57 -6.24 -19.05 -22.02
N ASP A 58 -5.47 -20.09 -22.41
CA ASP A 58 -4.26 -19.90 -23.21
C ASP A 58 -4.58 -19.30 -24.59
N ALA A 59 -5.66 -19.78 -25.24
CA ALA A 59 -6.09 -19.30 -26.54
C ALA A 59 -6.56 -17.83 -26.47
N VAL A 60 -7.35 -17.48 -25.47
CA VAL A 60 -7.83 -16.09 -25.26
C VAL A 60 -6.68 -15.15 -24.95
N LEU A 61 -5.75 -15.55 -24.07
CA LEU A 61 -4.58 -14.74 -23.75
C LEU A 61 -3.65 -14.55 -24.96
N GLN A 62 -3.51 -15.58 -25.81
CA GLN A 62 -2.73 -15.47 -27.04
C GLN A 62 -3.42 -14.58 -28.09
N LEU A 63 -4.75 -14.71 -28.24
CA LEU A 63 -5.56 -13.83 -29.07
C LEU A 63 -5.39 -12.37 -28.65
N TYR A 64 -5.53 -12.10 -27.35
CA TYR A 64 -5.32 -10.76 -26.78
C TYR A 64 -3.93 -10.20 -27.11
N LYS A 65 -2.87 -11.00 -26.90
CA LYS A 65 -1.49 -10.59 -27.20
C LYS A 65 -1.27 -10.26 -28.67
N LEU A 66 -1.81 -11.06 -29.59
CA LEU A 66 -1.72 -10.79 -31.01
C LEU A 66 -2.47 -9.53 -31.42
N LEU A 67 -3.71 -9.34 -30.90
CA LEU A 67 -4.48 -8.12 -31.14
C LEU A 67 -3.73 -6.87 -30.65
N MET A 68 -3.12 -6.93 -29.46
CA MET A 68 -2.30 -5.84 -28.94
C MET A 68 -1.06 -5.58 -29.81
N SER A 69 -0.39 -6.63 -30.29
CA SER A 69 0.80 -6.47 -31.14
C SER A 69 0.50 -5.87 -32.51
N LEU A 70 -0.72 -6.06 -33.01
CA LEU A 70 -1.22 -5.49 -34.26
C LEU A 70 -1.95 -4.16 -34.08
N ALA A 71 -1.91 -3.58 -32.86
CA ALA A 71 -2.60 -2.35 -32.49
C ALA A 71 -4.13 -2.40 -32.66
N GLU A 72 -4.74 -3.58 -32.68
CA GLU A 72 -6.22 -3.77 -32.70
C GLU A 72 -6.81 -3.60 -31.30
N ILE A 73 -6.57 -2.43 -30.68
CA ILE A 73 -6.85 -2.15 -29.27
C ILE A 73 -8.33 -2.41 -28.91
N ALA A 74 -9.26 -1.97 -29.77
CA ALA A 74 -10.70 -2.11 -29.49
C ALA A 74 -11.12 -3.59 -29.38
N GLN A 75 -10.60 -4.45 -30.27
CA GLN A 75 -10.88 -5.88 -30.25
C GLN A 75 -10.20 -6.56 -29.04
N ALA A 76 -8.95 -6.17 -28.75
CA ALA A 76 -8.23 -6.65 -27.56
C ALA A 76 -9.01 -6.33 -26.27
N THR A 77 -9.55 -5.10 -26.17
CA THR A 77 -10.38 -4.69 -25.04
C THR A 77 -11.63 -5.58 -24.91
N GLN A 78 -12.35 -5.78 -26.00
CA GLN A 78 -13.56 -6.62 -26.00
C GLN A 78 -13.25 -8.05 -25.57
N VAL A 79 -12.16 -8.63 -26.07
CA VAL A 79 -11.76 -10.00 -25.76
C VAL A 79 -11.43 -10.15 -24.27
N ILE A 80 -10.63 -9.24 -23.72
CA ILE A 80 -10.22 -9.36 -22.31
C ILE A 80 -11.37 -9.02 -21.33
N GLU A 81 -12.23 -8.05 -21.66
CA GLU A 81 -13.42 -7.74 -20.85
C GLU A 81 -14.39 -8.93 -20.81
N GLN A 82 -14.65 -9.56 -21.96
CA GLN A 82 -15.51 -10.75 -22.02
C GLN A 82 -14.89 -11.92 -21.26
N PHE A 83 -13.57 -12.12 -21.37
CA PHE A 83 -12.87 -13.17 -20.66
C PHE A 83 -13.00 -13.01 -19.13
N VAL A 84 -12.88 -11.77 -18.62
CA VAL A 84 -13.08 -11.47 -17.19
C VAL A 84 -14.56 -11.58 -16.80
N ALA A 85 -15.48 -11.20 -17.67
CA ALA A 85 -16.92 -11.36 -17.42
C ALA A 85 -17.31 -12.84 -17.24
N ASP A 86 -16.72 -13.72 -18.03
CA ASP A 86 -16.94 -15.18 -17.93
C ASP A 86 -16.25 -15.78 -16.68
N ARG A 87 -15.27 -15.08 -16.09
CA ARG A 87 -14.44 -15.52 -14.93
C ARG A 87 -14.29 -14.43 -13.86
N PRO A 88 -15.38 -14.02 -13.21
CA PRO A 88 -15.40 -12.84 -12.33
C PRO A 88 -14.57 -12.98 -11.05
N GLY A 89 -14.09 -14.16 -10.72
CA GLY A 89 -13.20 -14.44 -9.57
C GLY A 89 -11.75 -14.71 -9.95
N ASP A 90 -11.40 -14.64 -11.23
CA ASP A 90 -10.05 -14.92 -11.71
C ASP A 90 -9.14 -13.70 -11.51
N VAL A 91 -8.30 -13.75 -10.47
CA VAL A 91 -7.39 -12.67 -10.08
C VAL A 91 -6.38 -12.35 -11.19
N GLU A 92 -5.90 -13.36 -11.93
CA GLU A 92 -4.94 -13.16 -13.01
C GLU A 92 -5.57 -12.45 -14.21
N ALA A 93 -6.79 -12.87 -14.59
CA ALA A 93 -7.56 -12.25 -15.65
C ALA A 93 -7.89 -10.78 -15.33
N ILE A 94 -8.33 -10.50 -14.10
CA ILE A 94 -8.63 -9.14 -13.65
C ILE A 94 -7.35 -8.28 -13.59
N THR A 95 -6.23 -8.85 -13.16
CA THR A 95 -4.94 -8.16 -13.17
C THR A 95 -4.53 -7.76 -14.59
N LEU A 96 -4.73 -8.66 -15.55
CA LEU A 96 -4.45 -8.37 -16.96
C LEU A 96 -5.38 -7.28 -17.51
N LEU A 97 -6.67 -7.33 -17.17
CA LEU A 97 -7.64 -6.28 -17.54
C LEU A 97 -7.25 -4.92 -16.95
N ALA A 98 -6.87 -4.89 -15.67
CA ALA A 98 -6.41 -3.65 -15.03
C ALA A 98 -5.16 -3.08 -15.71
N LYS A 99 -4.21 -3.95 -16.07
CA LYS A 99 -3.01 -3.56 -16.83
C LYS A 99 -3.38 -3.04 -18.20
N HIS A 100 -4.24 -3.74 -18.94
CA HIS A 100 -4.72 -3.33 -20.27
C HIS A 100 -5.32 -1.91 -20.24
N HIS A 101 -6.23 -1.65 -19.29
CA HIS A 101 -6.81 -0.32 -19.14
C HIS A 101 -5.77 0.75 -18.77
N GLY A 102 -4.75 0.41 -17.95
CA GLY A 102 -3.64 1.30 -17.66
C GLY A 102 -2.81 1.62 -18.91
N ASP A 103 -2.44 0.61 -19.69
CA ASP A 103 -1.64 0.74 -20.92
C ASP A 103 -2.40 1.54 -22.01
N THR A 104 -3.72 1.43 -22.04
CA THR A 104 -4.60 2.16 -22.98
C THR A 104 -5.13 3.49 -22.42
N GLN A 105 -4.63 3.92 -21.26
CA GLN A 105 -5.03 5.16 -20.58
C GLN A 105 -6.53 5.27 -20.26
N ASN A 106 -7.22 4.15 -20.16
CA ASN A 106 -8.61 4.10 -19.71
C ASN A 106 -8.67 4.08 -18.16
N VAL A 107 -8.51 5.28 -17.56
CA VAL A 107 -8.43 5.45 -16.10
C VAL A 107 -9.63 4.86 -15.38
N HIS A 108 -10.84 5.07 -15.90
CA HIS A 108 -12.07 4.52 -15.29
C HIS A 108 -12.15 2.99 -15.38
N GLY A 109 -11.69 2.41 -16.48
CA GLY A 109 -11.58 0.96 -16.64
C GLY A 109 -10.56 0.38 -15.66
N GLU A 110 -9.39 1.02 -15.56
CA GLU A 110 -8.33 0.63 -14.63
C GLU A 110 -8.82 0.69 -13.17
N GLU A 111 -9.50 1.77 -12.77
CA GLU A 111 -10.05 1.95 -11.43
C GLU A 111 -11.04 0.82 -11.07
N ARG A 112 -12.01 0.52 -11.95
CA ARG A 112 -12.97 -0.56 -11.73
C ARG A 112 -12.31 -1.93 -11.59
N ALA A 113 -11.39 -2.25 -12.50
CA ALA A 113 -10.68 -3.53 -12.47
C ALA A 113 -9.81 -3.68 -11.21
N ARG A 114 -9.12 -2.61 -10.80
CA ARG A 114 -8.30 -2.61 -9.57
C ARG A 114 -9.14 -2.64 -8.29
N SER A 115 -10.30 -1.99 -8.27
CA SER A 115 -11.24 -2.09 -7.15
C SER A 115 -11.71 -3.53 -6.97
N ARG A 116 -12.07 -4.19 -8.07
CA ARG A 116 -12.44 -5.60 -8.05
C ARG A 116 -11.30 -6.51 -7.59
N LEU A 117 -10.07 -6.24 -8.07
CA LEU A 117 -8.87 -6.96 -7.66
C LEU A 117 -8.62 -6.82 -6.16
N PHE A 118 -8.77 -5.62 -5.61
CA PHE A 118 -8.63 -5.38 -4.17
C PHE A 118 -9.70 -6.09 -3.34
N GLU A 119 -10.95 -6.17 -3.82
CA GLU A 119 -12.01 -6.94 -3.15
C GLU A 119 -11.68 -8.44 -3.04
N LEU A 120 -11.13 -9.02 -4.12
CA LEU A 120 -10.80 -10.44 -4.20
C LEU A 120 -9.50 -10.79 -3.48
N SER A 121 -8.51 -9.91 -3.55
CA SER A 121 -7.17 -10.11 -2.98
C SER A 121 -6.67 -8.85 -2.31
N PRO A 122 -7.20 -8.50 -1.12
CA PRO A 122 -6.79 -7.33 -0.38
C PRO A 122 -5.33 -7.40 0.04
N SER A 123 -4.53 -6.48 -0.48
CA SER A 123 -3.11 -6.33 -0.10
C SER A 123 -2.66 -4.89 -0.32
N GLN A 124 -1.55 -4.51 0.29
CA GLN A 124 -0.94 -3.21 0.02
C GLN A 124 -0.60 -3.05 -1.47
N GLY A 125 -0.08 -4.09 -2.12
CA GLY A 125 0.28 -4.07 -3.54
C GLY A 125 -0.93 -3.83 -4.45
N THR A 126 -2.07 -4.49 -4.20
CA THR A 126 -3.30 -4.29 -4.99
C THR A 126 -3.91 -2.90 -4.77
N ALA A 127 -3.76 -2.32 -3.58
CA ALA A 127 -4.29 -1.00 -3.23
C ALA A 127 -3.43 0.15 -3.76
N GLN A 128 -2.10 -0.01 -3.87
CA GLN A 128 -1.17 1.09 -4.12
C GLN A 128 -1.47 1.87 -5.41
N ARG A 129 -1.75 1.16 -6.51
CA ARG A 129 -2.08 1.82 -7.77
C ARG A 129 -3.46 2.47 -7.73
N LEU A 130 -4.43 1.84 -7.05
CA LEU A 130 -5.76 2.39 -6.83
C LEU A 130 -5.71 3.68 -6.01
N LEU A 131 -4.92 3.72 -4.94
CA LEU A 131 -4.64 4.94 -4.18
C LEU A 131 -4.03 6.03 -5.06
N SER A 132 -3.09 5.67 -5.96
CA SER A 132 -2.49 6.63 -6.88
C SER A 132 -3.54 7.23 -7.83
N ILE A 133 -4.46 6.42 -8.35
CA ILE A 133 -5.57 6.88 -9.22
C ILE A 133 -6.47 7.85 -8.44
N HIS A 134 -6.89 7.50 -7.22
CA HIS A 134 -7.73 8.38 -6.40
C HIS A 134 -7.04 9.71 -6.09
N ARG A 135 -5.74 9.69 -5.76
CA ARG A 135 -4.94 10.91 -5.50
C ARG A 135 -4.85 11.82 -6.73
N LEU A 136 -4.53 11.24 -7.89
CA LEU A 136 -4.43 12.00 -9.14
C LEU A 136 -5.76 12.63 -9.57
N ASN A 137 -6.87 11.94 -9.30
CA ASN A 137 -8.21 12.42 -9.63
C ASN A 137 -8.80 13.34 -8.55
N GLY A 138 -8.11 13.60 -7.44
CA GLY A 138 -8.65 14.35 -6.31
C GLY A 138 -9.83 13.68 -5.61
N ALA A 139 -9.96 12.36 -5.76
CA ALA A 139 -11.05 11.56 -5.23
C ALA A 139 -10.81 11.22 -3.74
N PHE A 140 -10.72 12.25 -2.90
CA PHE A 140 -10.32 12.13 -1.48
C PHE A 140 -11.23 11.21 -0.67
N ASP A 141 -12.52 11.13 -0.98
CA ASP A 141 -13.44 10.23 -0.25
C ASP A 141 -13.20 8.75 -0.59
N GLN A 142 -12.84 8.45 -1.83
CA GLN A 142 -12.45 7.10 -2.25
C GLN A 142 -11.10 6.73 -1.65
N GLU A 143 -10.12 7.65 -1.67
CA GLU A 143 -8.82 7.47 -1.03
C GLU A 143 -9.01 7.15 0.45
N GLU A 144 -9.79 7.94 1.18
CA GLU A 144 -10.03 7.72 2.61
C GLU A 144 -10.68 6.37 2.89
N ARG A 145 -11.74 6.00 2.16
CA ARG A 145 -12.39 4.68 2.34
C ARG A 145 -11.42 3.54 2.13
N LEU A 146 -10.58 3.61 1.10
CA LEU A 146 -9.57 2.60 0.83
C LEU A 146 -8.52 2.54 1.94
N LEU A 147 -7.99 3.69 2.39
CA LEU A 147 -7.02 3.77 3.48
C LEU A 147 -7.59 3.23 4.81
N ARG A 148 -8.84 3.54 5.14
CA ARG A 148 -9.53 2.97 6.32
C ARG A 148 -9.66 1.45 6.22
N SER A 149 -9.97 0.92 5.03
CA SER A 149 -10.04 -0.53 4.80
C SER A 149 -8.67 -1.20 5.00
N LEU A 150 -7.59 -0.56 4.53
CA LEU A 150 -6.22 -1.04 4.73
C LEU A 150 -5.81 -1.01 6.21
N LEU A 151 -6.16 0.06 6.93
CA LEU A 151 -5.89 0.19 8.36
C LEU A 151 -6.64 -0.88 9.18
N ALA A 152 -7.94 -1.07 8.90
CA ALA A 152 -8.75 -2.08 9.60
C ALA A 152 -8.23 -3.51 9.39
N ARG A 153 -7.57 -3.77 8.28
CA ARG A 153 -6.92 -5.05 7.96
C ARG A 153 -5.46 -5.14 8.43
N GLN A 154 -4.90 -4.08 8.98
CA GLN A 154 -3.49 -3.97 9.40
C GLN A 154 -2.48 -4.23 8.26
N ILE A 155 -2.85 -3.90 7.01
CA ILE A 155 -2.01 -4.03 5.82
C ILE A 155 -1.64 -2.67 5.21
N ILE A 156 -1.86 -1.59 5.96
CA ILE A 156 -1.55 -0.23 5.54
C ILE A 156 -0.05 0.06 5.71
N ALA A 157 0.55 0.75 4.73
CA ALA A 157 1.93 1.23 4.85
C ALA A 157 2.01 2.47 5.76
N ALA A 158 3.17 2.71 6.36
CA ALA A 158 3.39 3.85 7.25
C ALA A 158 3.03 5.19 6.58
N ASN A 159 3.46 5.41 5.33
CA ASN A 159 3.13 6.63 4.59
C ASN A 159 1.63 6.83 4.38
N ASP A 160 0.92 5.75 4.16
CA ASP A 160 -0.51 5.75 3.93
C ASP A 160 -1.29 5.93 5.24
N ALA A 161 -0.79 5.36 6.35
CA ALA A 161 -1.34 5.58 7.69
C ALA A 161 -1.16 7.04 8.14
N GLU A 162 0.02 7.63 7.92
CA GLU A 162 0.28 9.06 8.13
C GLU A 162 -0.70 9.92 7.31
N ARG A 163 -0.83 9.62 6.01
CA ARG A 163 -1.74 10.32 5.11
C ARG A 163 -3.18 10.24 5.58
N LEU A 164 -3.64 9.05 5.98
CA LEU A 164 -4.99 8.86 6.54
C LEU A 164 -5.19 9.71 7.78
N GLY A 165 -4.25 9.65 8.73
CA GLY A 165 -4.33 10.42 9.96
C GLY A 165 -4.43 11.93 9.72
N LEU A 166 -3.64 12.47 8.79
CA LEU A 166 -3.69 13.87 8.41
C LEU A 166 -5.01 14.25 7.73
N LEU A 167 -5.54 13.41 6.84
CA LEU A 167 -6.83 13.63 6.19
C LEU A 167 -7.98 13.66 7.21
N LEU A 168 -7.98 12.73 8.14
CA LEU A 168 -9.01 12.63 9.17
C LEU A 168 -8.93 13.79 10.16
N PHE A 169 -7.72 14.19 10.56
CA PHE A 169 -7.50 15.34 11.41
C PHE A 169 -8.02 16.64 10.75
N ALA A 170 -7.71 16.84 9.47
CA ALA A 170 -8.19 17.99 8.72
C ALA A 170 -9.73 18.02 8.58
N ARG A 171 -10.39 16.87 8.62
CA ARG A 171 -11.87 16.73 8.57
C ARG A 171 -12.54 16.79 9.94
N GLY A 172 -11.77 16.84 11.03
CA GLY A 172 -12.29 16.84 12.40
C GLY A 172 -12.70 15.46 12.92
N ASP A 173 -12.38 14.38 12.21
CA ASP A 173 -12.52 13.00 12.74
C ASP A 173 -11.31 12.68 13.64
N LEU A 174 -11.38 13.17 14.87
CA LEU A 174 -10.24 13.10 15.81
C LEU A 174 -9.95 11.68 16.27
N ASP A 175 -10.96 10.85 16.45
CA ASP A 175 -10.80 9.45 16.87
C ASP A 175 -10.15 8.62 15.76
N GLY A 176 -10.64 8.77 14.52
CA GLY A 176 -10.03 8.12 13.36
C GLY A 176 -8.60 8.58 13.12
N ALA A 177 -8.33 9.89 13.27
CA ALA A 177 -7.00 10.45 13.17
C ALA A 177 -6.05 9.87 14.24
N ARG A 178 -6.53 9.78 15.49
CA ARG A 178 -5.77 9.18 16.61
C ARG A 178 -5.40 7.72 16.29
N GLN A 179 -6.36 6.94 15.83
CA GLN A 179 -6.11 5.54 15.48
C GLN A 179 -5.04 5.42 14.38
N ALA A 180 -5.19 6.17 13.29
CA ALA A 180 -4.29 6.11 12.14
C ALA A 180 -2.87 6.60 12.49
N LEU A 181 -2.74 7.73 13.22
CA LEU A 181 -1.44 8.28 13.60
C LEU A 181 -0.75 7.45 14.70
N THR A 182 -1.50 6.83 15.59
CA THR A 182 -0.92 5.89 16.58
C THR A 182 -0.36 4.66 15.88
N TYR A 183 -1.12 4.07 14.96
CA TYR A 183 -0.64 2.96 14.16
C TYR A 183 0.59 3.34 13.32
N PHE A 184 0.58 4.53 12.70
CA PHE A 184 1.75 5.08 12.03
C PHE A 184 2.96 5.13 12.94
N ASP A 185 2.83 5.68 14.16
CA ASP A 185 3.94 5.81 15.11
C ASP A 185 4.55 4.46 15.51
N GLU A 186 3.73 3.40 15.56
CA GLU A 186 4.18 2.05 15.89
C GLU A 186 4.99 1.38 14.77
N ILE A 187 4.60 1.62 13.49
CA ILE A 187 5.20 0.91 12.34
C ILE A 187 6.20 1.75 11.55
N ALA A 188 6.19 3.08 11.73
CA ALA A 188 7.03 3.97 10.95
C ALA A 188 8.49 3.93 11.39
N ASN A 189 9.41 4.11 10.43
CA ASN A 189 10.79 4.37 10.72
C ASN A 189 10.89 5.54 11.72
N PRO A 190 11.72 5.43 12.80
CA PRO A 190 11.96 6.50 13.75
C PRO A 190 12.31 7.87 13.15
N GLU A 191 12.81 7.88 11.93
CA GLU A 191 13.20 9.09 11.20
C GLU A 191 12.03 9.91 10.62
N ARG A 192 10.80 9.42 10.65
CA ARG A 192 9.62 10.14 10.11
C ARG A 192 8.95 10.99 11.17
N MET A 193 9.12 12.31 11.09
CA MET A 193 8.68 13.22 12.15
C MET A 193 7.35 13.94 11.87
N ILE A 194 6.92 14.07 10.60
CA ILE A 194 5.70 14.84 10.25
C ILE A 194 4.45 14.25 10.91
N GLY A 195 4.22 12.96 10.74
CA GLY A 195 3.08 12.28 11.35
C GLY A 195 3.14 12.26 12.87
N ARG A 196 4.34 12.21 13.46
CA ARG A 196 4.54 12.31 14.91
C ARG A 196 4.19 13.67 15.47
N LEU A 197 4.56 14.75 14.78
CA LEU A 197 4.11 16.10 15.15
C LEU A 197 2.60 16.22 15.09
N ALA A 198 1.97 15.69 14.04
CA ALA A 198 0.52 15.68 13.94
C ALA A 198 -0.15 14.87 15.06
N LEU A 199 0.44 13.72 15.44
CA LEU A 199 -0.04 12.95 16.58
C LEU A 199 0.08 13.72 17.90
N PHE A 200 1.19 14.44 18.10
CA PHE A 200 1.36 15.30 19.26
C PHE A 200 0.26 16.38 19.32
N ASP A 201 0.09 17.13 18.22
CA ASP A 201 -0.94 18.18 18.13
C ASP A 201 -2.35 17.62 18.41
N LEU A 202 -2.66 16.45 17.86
CA LEU A 202 -3.93 15.78 18.07
C LEU A 202 -4.15 15.37 19.53
N LEU A 203 -3.14 14.74 20.16
CA LEU A 203 -3.24 14.34 21.57
C LEU A 203 -3.43 15.52 22.50
N VAL A 204 -2.72 16.64 22.25
CA VAL A 204 -2.89 17.89 22.98
C VAL A 204 -4.30 18.45 22.77
N HIS A 205 -4.80 18.44 21.54
CA HIS A 205 -6.16 18.89 21.23
C HIS A 205 -7.25 18.07 21.93
N LEU A 206 -7.01 16.76 22.11
CA LEU A 206 -7.88 15.85 22.85
C LEU A 206 -7.74 15.95 24.38
N GLY A 207 -6.81 16.78 24.87
CA GLY A 207 -6.51 16.91 26.30
C GLY A 207 -5.65 15.78 26.88
N ASP A 208 -5.16 14.85 26.04
CA ASP A 208 -4.28 13.74 26.43
C ASP A 208 -2.81 14.18 26.46
N THR A 209 -2.55 15.24 27.24
CA THR A 209 -1.24 15.90 27.30
C THR A 209 -0.16 14.98 27.86
N GLN A 210 -0.50 14.11 28.79
CA GLN A 210 0.43 13.15 29.38
C GLN A 210 0.97 12.17 28.33
N THR A 211 0.08 11.56 27.53
CA THR A 211 0.50 10.66 26.44
C THR A 211 1.32 11.40 25.40
N ALA A 212 0.95 12.63 25.04
CA ALA A 212 1.70 13.46 24.11
C ALA A 212 3.14 13.66 24.56
N LEU A 213 3.36 14.05 25.81
CA LEU A 213 4.69 14.30 26.35
C LEU A 213 5.54 13.02 26.47
N VAL A 214 4.94 11.91 26.88
CA VAL A 214 5.63 10.60 26.93
C VAL A 214 6.11 10.16 25.54
N LYS A 215 5.26 10.32 24.52
CA LYS A 215 5.64 9.98 23.12
C LYS A 215 6.78 10.86 22.61
N VAL A 216 6.75 12.15 22.89
CA VAL A 216 7.85 13.06 22.51
C VAL A 216 9.16 12.65 23.15
N ALA A 217 9.17 12.29 24.43
CA ALA A 217 10.36 11.82 25.09
C ALA A 217 11.00 10.61 24.37
N ALA A 218 10.15 9.71 23.86
CA ALA A 218 10.61 8.55 23.08
C ALA A 218 11.13 8.92 21.68
N TRP A 219 10.67 10.02 21.08
CA TRP A 219 11.06 10.44 19.72
C TRP A 219 12.36 11.27 19.71
N ILE A 220 12.63 12.06 20.75
CA ILE A 220 13.78 12.98 20.79
C ILE A 220 15.12 12.31 20.43
N PRO A 221 15.47 11.12 20.93
CA PRO A 221 16.74 10.48 20.58
C PRO A 221 16.93 10.19 19.10
N ASN A 222 15.82 10.02 18.37
CA ASN A 222 15.83 9.71 16.94
C ASN A 222 15.65 10.96 16.06
N TRP A 223 15.36 12.11 16.65
CA TRP A 223 15.04 13.34 15.91
C TRP A 223 16.17 13.80 14.98
N ARG A 224 17.42 13.66 15.40
CA ARG A 224 18.58 14.01 14.59
C ARG A 224 18.86 13.10 13.42
N LYS A 225 18.51 11.83 13.58
CA LYS A 225 18.70 10.81 12.53
C LYS A 225 17.62 10.91 11.46
N ALA A 226 16.62 11.77 11.68
CA ALA A 226 15.51 11.89 10.78
C ALA A 226 15.95 12.40 9.40
N SER A 227 15.63 11.64 8.36
CA SER A 227 15.91 11.99 6.97
C SER A 227 14.84 12.91 6.37
N ILE A 228 13.66 12.98 7.00
CA ILE A 228 12.52 13.78 6.53
C ILE A 228 12.06 14.71 7.65
N HIS A 229 12.34 15.98 7.48
CA HIS A 229 11.95 17.04 8.39
C HIS A 229 10.89 17.96 7.77
N PRO A 230 10.08 18.65 8.60
CA PRO A 230 9.29 19.80 8.16
C PRO A 230 10.15 20.88 7.50
N PRO A 231 9.56 21.80 6.72
CA PRO A 231 10.29 22.95 6.18
C PRO A 231 11.07 23.70 7.27
N GLY A 232 12.35 23.94 7.02
CA GLY A 232 13.28 24.58 7.96
C GLY A 232 14.31 23.64 8.59
N GLY A 233 14.21 22.33 8.32
CA GLY A 233 15.20 21.33 8.79
C GLY A 233 15.00 20.85 10.23
N PRO A 234 15.93 19.99 10.72
CA PRO A 234 15.81 19.34 12.03
C PRO A 234 15.80 20.32 13.21
N GLU A 235 16.60 21.38 13.13
CA GLU A 235 16.74 22.37 14.20
C GLU A 235 15.48 23.17 14.45
N VAL A 236 14.86 23.67 13.37
CA VAL A 236 13.61 24.43 13.43
C VAL A 236 12.46 23.57 13.94
N SER A 237 12.40 22.32 13.50
CA SER A 237 11.34 21.39 13.91
C SER A 237 11.46 20.99 15.36
N LEU A 238 12.68 20.78 15.86
CA LEU A 238 12.90 20.46 17.28
C LEU A 238 12.63 21.67 18.18
N ALA A 239 13.09 22.86 17.81
CA ALA A 239 12.77 24.09 18.54
C ALA A 239 11.26 24.39 18.58
N ARG A 240 10.54 24.06 17.50
CA ARG A 240 9.07 24.13 17.48
C ARG A 240 8.46 23.13 18.46
N LEU A 241 8.91 21.86 18.43
CA LEU A 241 8.42 20.83 19.33
C LEU A 241 8.64 21.21 20.80
N VAL A 242 9.84 21.66 21.17
CA VAL A 242 10.15 22.13 22.52
C VAL A 242 9.22 23.26 22.96
N ARG A 243 8.98 24.25 22.09
CA ARG A 243 8.02 25.34 22.40
C ARG A 243 6.60 24.83 22.61
N MET A 244 6.17 23.87 21.78
CA MET A 244 4.85 23.26 21.93
C MET A 244 4.74 22.49 23.23
N MET A 245 5.75 21.69 23.61
CA MET A 245 5.81 21.00 24.89
C MET A 245 5.74 21.98 26.09
N MET A 246 6.54 23.05 26.04
CA MET A 246 6.58 24.09 27.08
C MET A 246 5.25 24.82 27.22
N ALA A 247 4.51 25.01 26.12
CA ALA A 247 3.19 25.64 26.14
C ALA A 247 2.11 24.73 26.73
N VAL A 248 2.29 23.40 26.67
CA VAL A 248 1.35 22.40 27.21
C VAL A 248 1.57 22.21 28.70
N ASP A 249 2.77 21.88 29.10
CA ASP A 249 3.18 21.71 30.50
C ASP A 249 4.69 21.99 30.65
N ALA A 250 5.00 23.18 31.12
CA ALA A 250 6.39 23.63 31.26
C ALA A 250 7.18 22.78 32.26
N VAL A 251 6.54 22.28 33.33
CA VAL A 251 7.23 21.48 34.37
C VAL A 251 7.59 20.11 33.80
N VAL A 252 6.61 19.42 33.20
CA VAL A 252 6.86 18.09 32.60
C VAL A 252 7.80 18.19 31.40
N ALA A 253 7.66 19.20 30.56
CA ALA A 253 8.55 19.44 29.42
C ALA A 253 10.01 19.64 29.87
N ARG A 254 10.25 20.47 30.89
CA ARG A 254 11.59 20.64 31.48
C ARG A 254 12.15 19.34 32.01
N ARG A 255 11.36 18.57 32.76
CA ARG A 255 11.80 17.27 33.28
C ARG A 255 12.23 16.32 32.18
N ILE A 256 11.45 16.23 31.08
CA ILE A 256 11.77 15.38 29.93
C ILE A 256 13.04 15.87 29.25
N LEU A 257 13.16 17.17 28.97
CA LEU A 257 14.33 17.74 28.29
C LEU A 257 15.62 17.57 29.11
N CYS A 258 15.55 17.74 30.45
CA CYS A 258 16.70 17.58 31.35
C CYS A 258 17.07 16.12 31.60
N ALA A 259 16.13 15.17 31.50
CA ALA A 259 16.41 13.75 31.64
C ALA A 259 16.93 13.10 30.35
N THR A 260 16.81 13.76 29.19
CA THR A 260 17.29 13.22 27.93
C THR A 260 18.83 13.34 27.85
N PRO A 261 19.57 12.25 27.60
CA PRO A 261 21.04 12.29 27.50
C PRO A 261 21.49 13.32 26.45
N GLN A 262 22.46 14.14 26.82
CA GLN A 262 22.97 15.22 25.95
C GLN A 262 23.89 14.74 24.84
N ASP A 263 24.25 13.45 24.83
CA ASP A 263 25.17 12.85 23.88
C ASP A 263 24.67 13.03 22.44
N GLY A 264 25.11 14.11 21.81
CA GLY A 264 24.84 14.38 20.42
C GLY A 264 23.82 15.49 20.13
N LEU A 265 23.30 16.24 21.09
CA LEU A 265 22.32 17.34 20.89
C LEU A 265 22.96 18.75 20.83
N SER A 266 24.19 18.91 20.37
CA SER A 266 24.84 20.22 20.24
C SER A 266 24.25 21.06 19.09
N LEU A 267 23.05 21.58 19.31
CA LEU A 267 22.46 22.62 18.51
C LEU A 267 22.32 23.85 19.41
N ASP A 268 22.98 24.96 19.07
CA ASP A 268 22.99 26.21 19.82
C ASP A 268 21.60 26.63 20.36
N ALA A 269 20.55 26.41 19.55
CA ALA A 269 19.18 26.75 19.95
C ALA A 269 18.60 25.78 21.02
N ILE A 270 19.05 24.52 21.04
CA ILE A 270 18.58 23.52 21.98
C ILE A 270 19.37 23.59 23.25
N GLU A 271 20.69 23.83 23.18
CA GLU A 271 21.52 24.11 24.32
C GLU A 271 20.98 25.32 25.09
N ARG A 272 20.65 26.42 24.42
CA ARG A 272 20.02 27.60 25.07
C ARG A 272 18.67 27.30 25.67
N LEU A 273 17.82 26.48 25.01
CA LEU A 273 16.53 26.07 25.56
C LEU A 273 16.66 25.08 26.70
N GLN A 274 17.65 24.18 26.65
CA GLN A 274 17.97 23.27 27.73
C GLN A 274 18.59 24.01 28.91
N ASP A 275 19.50 24.93 28.67
CA ASP A 275 20.10 25.77 29.72
C ASP A 275 19.01 26.60 30.44
N LEU A 276 18.10 27.21 29.69
CA LEU A 276 16.96 27.92 30.26
C LEU A 276 15.98 27.00 30.99
N ALA A 277 15.79 25.77 30.50
CA ALA A 277 14.89 24.81 31.12
C ALA A 277 15.51 24.12 32.37
N CYS A 278 16.84 23.84 32.33
CA CYS A 278 17.50 23.06 33.37
C CYS A 278 18.20 23.89 34.44
N SER A 279 18.45 25.20 34.18
CA SER A 279 19.10 26.13 35.14
C SER A 279 18.14 26.74 36.16
N ALA A 280 16.85 26.51 36.07
CA ALA A 280 15.88 26.97 37.09
C ALA A 280 16.04 26.15 38.39
N PRO A 281 16.00 26.82 39.60
CA PRO A 281 16.21 26.13 40.85
C PRO A 281 15.20 25.00 41.04
N ALA A 282 15.68 23.89 41.59
CA ALA A 282 14.94 22.63 41.78
C ALA A 282 13.81 22.70 42.84
N ASP A 283 13.58 23.88 43.45
CA ASP A 283 12.77 24.03 44.63
C ASP A 283 11.24 23.95 44.42
N ASP A 284 10.78 23.94 43.16
CA ASP A 284 9.35 23.91 42.82
C ASP A 284 8.81 22.60 42.24
N VAL A 285 9.55 21.50 42.35
CA VAL A 285 9.11 20.21 41.78
C VAL A 285 8.59 19.29 42.87
N PRO A 286 7.29 19.01 42.98
CA PRO A 286 6.78 18.01 43.92
C PRO A 286 7.41 16.65 43.57
N ALA A 287 8.04 16.05 44.62
CA ALA A 287 8.62 14.72 44.54
C ALA A 287 7.51 13.69 44.28
N GLY A 288 7.45 13.10 43.08
CA GLY A 288 6.47 12.04 42.92
C GLY A 288 6.16 11.54 41.54
N GLU A 289 7.05 11.62 40.53
CA GLU A 289 6.90 10.74 39.35
C GLU A 289 8.20 10.73 38.53
N VAL A 290 8.88 9.60 38.52
CA VAL A 290 10.10 9.42 37.73
C VAL A 290 9.71 8.75 36.43
N VAL A 291 9.91 9.44 35.31
CA VAL A 291 9.85 8.82 33.99
C VAL A 291 11.22 8.19 33.71
N ALA A 292 11.32 6.89 33.83
CA ALA A 292 12.53 6.16 33.44
C ALA A 292 12.43 5.73 31.96
N VAL A 293 13.34 6.23 31.14
CA VAL A 293 13.47 5.77 29.73
C VAL A 293 14.60 4.72 29.72
N ALA A 294 14.23 3.45 29.76
CA ALA A 294 15.14 2.34 29.55
C ALA A 294 14.70 1.53 28.36
N GLY A 295 15.58 1.37 27.37
CA GLY A 295 15.44 0.39 26.29
C GLY A 295 14.25 0.61 25.33
N GLY A 296 13.91 1.86 25.00
CA GLY A 296 12.91 2.17 23.95
C GLY A 296 11.44 2.06 24.40
N GLN A 297 11.16 1.78 25.67
CA GLN A 297 9.81 1.84 26.22
C GLN A 297 9.77 2.83 27.39
N ALA A 298 8.97 3.89 27.25
CA ALA A 298 8.68 4.80 28.36
C ALA A 298 7.65 4.16 29.31
N ARG A 299 7.98 4.01 30.59
CA ARG A 299 7.06 3.60 31.65
C ARG A 299 6.95 4.70 32.69
N ILE A 300 5.73 5.05 33.03
CA ILE A 300 5.43 5.91 34.17
C ILE A 300 5.41 5.03 35.42
N LEU A 301 6.34 5.29 36.32
CA LEU A 301 6.33 4.66 37.65
C LEU A 301 5.59 5.61 38.60
N SER A 302 4.32 5.31 38.87
CA SER A 302 3.59 5.96 39.98
C SER A 302 4.17 5.48 41.30
N GLY A 303 4.86 6.36 42.02
CA GLY A 303 5.29 6.09 43.36
C GLY A 303 4.13 6.18 44.32
N GLU A 304 3.55 5.05 44.74
CA GLU A 304 2.71 5.03 45.93
C GLU A 304 3.56 5.33 47.18
N PRO A 305 3.17 6.24 48.01
CA PRO A 305 3.86 6.45 49.31
C PRO A 305 3.61 5.24 50.23
N GLN A 306 4.63 4.46 50.47
CA GLN A 306 4.58 3.47 51.54
C GLN A 306 4.45 4.23 52.88
N ARG A 307 3.35 3.99 53.56
CA ARG A 307 3.18 4.32 54.98
C ARG A 307 3.75 3.22 55.86
#